data_c324bc162e23c67a980c891d452e6089
#
_entry.id   c324bc162e23c67a980c891d452e6089
#
_cell.length_a   1.000
_cell.length_b   1.000
_cell.length_c   1.000
_cell.angle_alpha   90.00
_cell.angle_beta   90.00
_cell.angle_gamma   90.00
#
_symmetry.space_group_name_H-M   'P 1'
#
loop_
_entity.id
_entity.type
_entity.pdbx_description
1 polymer ?
#
loop_
_entity_poly.entity_id
_entity_poly.type
_entity_poly.pdbx_seq_one_letter_code
_entity_poly.pdbx_strand_id
1 'polypeptide(L)'
;MRSRSVLLFTALAALTLFLFLLDLAVGAVAVPLGDVWAALTGGDCPRATAKIILNIRLIKAVVALLAGAALSVSGLQMQTLFRNPLAGPYVLGISSGASLGVALVVLAGVGSSIGIAGAAWLGAAIVLVVIAAVGHRIKDIMVILILGMMFSSGIGAIVQILQYVANDESLKMFVVWTMGSLGDVTFNQLAVLIPSIATGLLLAVVTIKPLNLLLFGEEYAVTMGLNIRRSRGLLFLSTTLLAGTVTAFCGPIGFIGLAMPHVTRMLFRNSDHRVLVPGTVLSGASVLLLCDLVSKLFTLPINAITALLGIPIVVWVVLRNKSVTA
;
A
#
# COMPACT_ATOMS: atom_id res chain seq x y z
N MET A 1 -7.53 23.52 -18.79
CA MET A 1 -6.95 22.58 -17.81
C MET A 1 -7.99 21.90 -16.95
N ARG A 2 -8.98 22.61 -16.40
CA ARG A 2 -10.03 22.05 -15.52
C ARG A 2 -10.86 20.92 -16.16
N SER A 3 -11.28 21.09 -17.42
CA SER A 3 -12.07 20.09 -18.18
C SER A 3 -11.33 18.76 -18.38
N ARG A 4 -10.02 18.78 -18.70
CA ARG A 4 -9.22 17.57 -18.89
C ARG A 4 -9.06 16.78 -17.58
N SER A 5 -8.83 17.47 -16.45
CA SER A 5 -8.69 16.78 -15.16
C SER A 5 -10.02 16.12 -14.75
N VAL A 6 -11.14 16.79 -14.96
CA VAL A 6 -12.47 16.20 -14.70
C VAL A 6 -12.69 14.95 -15.55
N LEU A 7 -12.40 15.01 -16.85
CA LEU A 7 -12.52 13.84 -17.74
C LEU A 7 -11.63 12.67 -17.28
N LEU A 8 -10.39 12.95 -16.83
CA LEU A 8 -9.50 11.90 -16.32
C LEU A 8 -10.01 11.30 -15.01
N PHE A 9 -10.53 12.10 -14.09
CA PHE A 9 -11.12 11.61 -12.86
C PHE A 9 -12.35 10.73 -13.14
N THR A 10 -13.25 11.16 -14.02
CA THR A 10 -14.43 10.36 -14.39
C THR A 10 -14.04 9.06 -15.08
N ALA A 11 -13.05 9.10 -15.99
CA ALA A 11 -12.55 7.91 -16.66
C ALA A 11 -11.89 6.92 -15.67
N LEU A 12 -11.07 7.41 -14.75
CA LEU A 12 -10.45 6.56 -13.71
C LEU A 12 -11.50 5.99 -12.75
N ALA A 13 -12.48 6.79 -12.33
CA ALA A 13 -13.56 6.31 -11.47
C ALA A 13 -14.40 5.24 -12.16
N ALA A 14 -14.74 5.45 -13.44
CA ALA A 14 -15.44 4.46 -14.25
C ALA A 14 -14.62 3.17 -14.43
N LEU A 15 -13.30 3.30 -14.68
CA LEU A 15 -12.38 2.16 -14.78
C LEU A 15 -12.31 1.40 -13.44
N THR A 16 -12.17 2.11 -12.31
CA THR A 16 -12.13 1.49 -10.98
C THR A 16 -13.40 0.71 -10.70
N LEU A 17 -14.56 1.31 -10.99
CA LEU A 17 -15.86 0.66 -10.81
C LEU A 17 -16.01 -0.55 -11.73
N PHE A 18 -15.61 -0.42 -12.99
CA PHE A 18 -15.66 -1.53 -13.95
C PHE A 18 -14.77 -2.71 -13.49
N LEU A 19 -13.52 -2.42 -13.08
CA LEU A 19 -12.61 -3.44 -12.58
C LEU A 19 -13.12 -4.07 -11.28
N PHE A 20 -13.71 -3.29 -10.38
CA PHE A 20 -14.32 -3.81 -9.15
C PHE A 20 -15.46 -4.78 -9.44
N LEU A 21 -16.38 -4.43 -10.35
CA LEU A 21 -17.48 -5.31 -10.76
C LEU A 21 -16.96 -6.56 -11.49
N LEU A 22 -15.96 -6.39 -12.35
CA LEU A 22 -15.32 -7.51 -13.03
C LEU A 22 -14.63 -8.45 -12.03
N ASP A 23 -13.99 -7.92 -11.01
CA ASP A 23 -13.33 -8.68 -9.95
C ASP A 23 -14.31 -9.52 -9.12
N LEU A 24 -15.54 -9.04 -8.95
CA LEU A 24 -16.64 -9.81 -8.34
C LEU A 24 -17.14 -10.95 -9.24
N ALA A 25 -17.13 -10.74 -10.56
CA ALA A 25 -17.62 -11.76 -11.51
C ALA A 25 -16.58 -12.85 -11.76
N VAL A 26 -15.29 -12.48 -11.85
CA VAL A 26 -14.19 -13.40 -12.19
C VAL A 26 -13.68 -14.12 -10.93
N GLY A 27 -13.39 -15.41 -11.06
CA GLY A 27 -12.81 -16.25 -10.02
C GLY A 27 -12.71 -17.70 -10.45
N ALA A 28 -12.22 -18.60 -9.58
CA ALA A 28 -12.09 -20.03 -9.85
C ALA A 28 -13.41 -20.71 -10.25
N VAL A 29 -14.55 -20.18 -9.78
CA VAL A 29 -15.87 -20.61 -10.17
C VAL A 29 -16.49 -19.53 -11.05
N ALA A 30 -16.94 -19.88 -12.25
CA ALA A 30 -17.66 -18.96 -13.10
C ALA A 30 -19.02 -18.63 -12.49
N VAL A 31 -19.32 -17.35 -12.27
CA VAL A 31 -20.61 -16.89 -11.74
C VAL A 31 -21.24 -15.93 -12.75
N PRO A 32 -22.46 -16.18 -13.19
CA PRO A 32 -23.19 -15.28 -14.08
C PRO A 32 -23.32 -13.87 -13.47
N LEU A 33 -23.21 -12.82 -14.29
CA LEU A 33 -23.35 -11.44 -13.83
C LEU A 33 -24.72 -11.16 -13.17
N GLY A 34 -25.78 -11.87 -13.62
CA GLY A 34 -27.10 -11.80 -13.01
C GLY A 34 -27.09 -12.25 -11.54
N ASP A 35 -26.38 -13.34 -11.24
CA ASP A 35 -26.25 -13.85 -9.87
C ASP A 35 -25.39 -12.93 -9.00
N VAL A 36 -24.37 -12.29 -9.57
CA VAL A 36 -23.57 -11.26 -8.86
C VAL A 36 -24.47 -10.10 -8.45
N TRP A 37 -25.30 -9.61 -9.39
CA TRP A 37 -26.24 -8.53 -9.09
C TRP A 37 -27.30 -8.96 -8.07
N ALA A 38 -27.90 -10.15 -8.24
CA ALA A 38 -28.87 -10.68 -7.31
C ALA A 38 -28.30 -10.83 -5.89
N ALA A 39 -27.06 -11.36 -5.76
CA ALA A 39 -26.40 -11.48 -4.47
C ALA A 39 -26.16 -10.13 -3.78
N LEU A 40 -25.78 -9.09 -4.55
CA LEU A 40 -25.53 -7.74 -4.01
C LEU A 40 -26.81 -7.00 -3.62
N THR A 41 -27.92 -7.25 -4.33
CA THR A 41 -29.21 -6.57 -4.11
C THR A 41 -30.19 -7.35 -3.24
N GLY A 42 -29.82 -8.56 -2.79
CA GLY A 42 -30.69 -9.43 -1.99
C GLY A 42 -31.76 -10.14 -2.82
N GLY A 43 -31.57 -10.26 -4.15
CA GLY A 43 -32.41 -11.01 -5.05
C GLY A 43 -32.23 -12.53 -4.98
N ASP A 44 -33.04 -13.28 -5.76
CA ASP A 44 -32.93 -14.73 -5.81
C ASP A 44 -31.66 -15.21 -6.51
N CYS A 45 -30.78 -15.82 -5.75
CA CYS A 45 -29.62 -16.55 -6.27
C CYS A 45 -29.32 -17.79 -5.39
N PRO A 46 -28.60 -18.79 -5.91
CA PRO A 46 -28.21 -19.96 -5.11
C PRO A 46 -27.43 -19.54 -3.85
N ARG A 47 -27.82 -20.08 -2.70
CA ARG A 47 -27.18 -19.72 -1.39
C ARG A 47 -25.67 -19.90 -1.38
N ALA A 48 -25.14 -20.92 -2.07
CA ALA A 48 -23.71 -21.14 -2.20
C ALA A 48 -23.03 -20.01 -2.98
N THR A 49 -23.64 -19.57 -4.09
CA THR A 49 -23.17 -18.45 -4.92
C THR A 49 -23.18 -17.12 -4.14
N ALA A 50 -24.26 -16.84 -3.40
CA ALA A 50 -24.34 -15.67 -2.56
C ALA A 50 -23.22 -15.63 -1.50
N LYS A 51 -22.95 -16.76 -0.83
CA LYS A 51 -21.84 -16.86 0.14
C LYS A 51 -20.49 -16.61 -0.50
N ILE A 52 -20.22 -17.17 -1.67
CA ILE A 52 -18.97 -16.94 -2.40
C ILE A 52 -18.80 -15.47 -2.74
N ILE A 53 -19.86 -14.82 -3.25
CA ILE A 53 -19.79 -13.42 -3.65
C ILE A 53 -19.62 -12.51 -2.43
N LEU A 54 -20.46 -12.64 -1.41
CA LEU A 54 -20.48 -11.70 -0.29
C LEU A 54 -19.33 -11.92 0.71
N ASN A 55 -18.97 -13.18 0.99
CA ASN A 55 -18.00 -13.49 2.06
C ASN A 55 -16.57 -13.70 1.55
N ILE A 56 -16.37 -13.90 0.24
CA ILE A 56 -15.04 -14.12 -0.31
C ILE A 56 -14.70 -13.03 -1.33
N ARG A 57 -15.47 -12.92 -2.42
CA ARG A 57 -15.10 -12.03 -3.53
C ARG A 57 -15.24 -10.56 -3.18
N LEU A 58 -16.34 -10.18 -2.52
CA LEU A 58 -16.59 -8.80 -2.11
C LEU A 58 -15.53 -8.32 -1.12
N ILE A 59 -15.21 -9.15 -0.12
CA ILE A 59 -14.16 -8.83 0.86
C ILE A 59 -12.84 -8.61 0.14
N LYS A 60 -12.44 -9.55 -0.73
CA LYS A 60 -11.19 -9.49 -1.48
C LYS A 60 -11.12 -8.27 -2.40
N ALA A 61 -12.19 -7.95 -3.14
CA ALA A 61 -12.27 -6.79 -4.01
C ALA A 61 -12.19 -5.46 -3.22
N VAL A 62 -12.87 -5.37 -2.07
CA VAL A 62 -12.78 -4.22 -1.18
C VAL A 62 -11.37 -4.05 -0.64
N VAL A 63 -10.73 -5.14 -0.21
CA VAL A 63 -9.33 -5.13 0.25
C VAL A 63 -8.39 -4.68 -0.87
N ALA A 64 -8.56 -5.20 -2.10
CA ALA A 64 -7.76 -4.79 -3.26
C ALA A 64 -7.88 -3.29 -3.55
N LEU A 65 -9.12 -2.77 -3.56
CA LEU A 65 -9.39 -1.34 -3.76
C LEU A 65 -8.70 -0.48 -2.70
N LEU A 66 -8.90 -0.83 -1.43
CA LEU A 66 -8.34 -0.07 -0.30
C LEU A 66 -6.81 -0.18 -0.23
N ALA A 67 -6.24 -1.36 -0.43
CA ALA A 67 -4.80 -1.58 -0.41
C ALA A 67 -4.11 -0.85 -1.56
N GLY A 68 -4.70 -0.88 -2.77
CA GLY A 68 -4.19 -0.12 -3.92
C GLY A 68 -4.16 1.39 -3.66
N ALA A 69 -5.24 1.94 -3.13
CA ALA A 69 -5.33 3.34 -2.73
C ALA A 69 -4.30 3.69 -1.65
N ALA A 70 -4.24 2.88 -0.59
CA ALA A 70 -3.37 3.11 0.56
C ALA A 70 -1.89 3.10 0.19
N LEU A 71 -1.43 2.04 -0.49
CA LEU A 71 -0.03 1.90 -0.90
C LEU A 71 0.39 3.02 -1.85
N SER A 72 -0.46 3.37 -2.80
CA SER A 72 -0.15 4.39 -3.79
C SER A 72 -0.04 5.79 -3.18
N VAL A 73 -0.96 6.16 -2.28
CA VAL A 73 -0.91 7.44 -1.58
C VAL A 73 0.28 7.52 -0.63
N SER A 74 0.57 6.45 0.11
CA SER A 74 1.74 6.42 0.99
C SER A 74 3.04 6.55 0.19
N GLY A 75 3.13 5.94 -1.00
CA GLY A 75 4.25 6.13 -1.92
C GLY A 75 4.37 7.57 -2.43
N LEU A 76 3.26 8.21 -2.80
CA LEU A 76 3.25 9.62 -3.20
C LEU A 76 3.80 10.53 -2.09
N GLN A 77 3.39 10.30 -0.84
CA GLN A 77 3.88 11.04 0.33
C GLN A 77 5.39 10.85 0.52
N MET A 78 5.88 9.62 0.43
CA MET A 78 7.31 9.33 0.61
C MET A 78 8.17 9.90 -0.51
N GLN A 79 7.73 9.79 -1.77
CA GLN A 79 8.44 10.41 -2.90
C GLN A 79 8.58 11.92 -2.76
N THR A 80 7.53 12.58 -2.29
CA THR A 80 7.55 14.04 -2.10
C THR A 80 8.39 14.42 -0.89
N LEU A 81 8.23 13.73 0.24
CA LEU A 81 8.95 14.02 1.48
C LEU A 81 10.47 13.86 1.31
N PHE A 82 10.90 12.76 0.72
CA PHE A 82 12.31 12.46 0.49
C PHE A 82 12.87 13.11 -0.79
N ARG A 83 12.02 13.79 -1.57
CA ARG A 83 12.37 14.34 -2.89
C ARG A 83 13.11 13.31 -3.75
N ASN A 84 12.71 12.06 -3.60
CA ASN A 84 13.30 10.92 -4.30
C ASN A 84 12.19 10.15 -5.03
N PRO A 85 12.22 10.12 -6.36
CA PRO A 85 11.21 9.41 -7.15
C PRO A 85 11.18 7.89 -6.91
N LEU A 86 12.23 7.34 -6.34
CA LEU A 86 12.36 5.92 -6.02
C LEU A 86 11.99 5.60 -4.56
N ALA A 87 11.58 6.58 -3.76
CA ALA A 87 11.11 6.34 -2.41
C ALA A 87 9.73 5.66 -2.43
N GLY A 88 9.66 4.44 -1.96
CA GLY A 88 8.42 3.71 -1.77
C GLY A 88 7.87 3.83 -0.34
N PRO A 89 6.69 3.27 -0.06
CA PRO A 89 6.07 3.33 1.27
C PRO A 89 6.90 2.62 2.36
N TYR A 90 7.75 1.70 1.96
CA TYR A 90 8.53 0.84 2.86
C TYR A 90 9.93 1.34 3.20
N VAL A 91 10.36 2.48 2.65
CA VAL A 91 11.72 3.05 2.88
C VAL A 91 12.01 3.34 4.35
N LEU A 92 10.98 3.53 5.17
CA LEU A 92 11.11 3.72 6.62
C LEU A 92 11.24 2.40 7.41
N GLY A 93 11.33 1.25 6.75
CA GLY A 93 11.43 -0.04 7.41
C GLY A 93 10.12 -0.61 7.96
N ILE A 94 8.97 -0.04 7.58
CA ILE A 94 7.63 -0.48 8.04
C ILE A 94 7.41 -1.96 7.72
N SER A 95 7.72 -2.37 6.48
CA SER A 95 7.58 -3.77 6.06
C SER A 95 8.53 -4.71 6.82
N SER A 96 9.78 -4.27 7.07
CA SER A 96 10.75 -5.06 7.84
C SER A 96 10.31 -5.23 9.29
N GLY A 97 9.75 -4.18 9.90
CA GLY A 97 9.15 -4.26 11.24
C GLY A 97 7.98 -5.23 11.30
N ALA A 98 7.08 -5.15 10.31
CA ALA A 98 5.97 -6.11 10.18
C ALA A 98 6.49 -7.54 10.04
N SER A 99 7.49 -7.76 9.18
CA SER A 99 8.12 -9.08 8.98
C SER A 99 8.75 -9.62 10.25
N LEU A 100 9.41 -8.78 11.05
CA LEU A 100 9.96 -9.20 12.34
C LEU A 100 8.85 -9.62 13.32
N GLY A 101 7.76 -8.83 13.41
CA GLY A 101 6.61 -9.18 14.24
C GLY A 101 6.03 -10.55 13.88
N VAL A 102 5.84 -10.81 12.58
CA VAL A 102 5.36 -12.10 12.08
C VAL A 102 6.39 -13.22 12.32
N ALA A 103 7.66 -12.96 12.09
CA ALA A 103 8.72 -13.92 12.32
C ALA A 103 8.78 -14.37 13.79
N LEU A 104 8.61 -13.46 14.75
CA LEU A 104 8.56 -13.80 16.18
C LEU A 104 7.37 -14.71 16.51
N VAL A 105 6.22 -14.49 15.90
CA VAL A 105 5.02 -15.33 16.15
C VAL A 105 5.11 -16.67 15.43
N VAL A 106 5.46 -16.64 14.14
CA VAL A 106 5.39 -17.83 13.27
C VAL A 106 6.65 -18.71 13.42
N LEU A 107 7.84 -18.11 13.44
CA LEU A 107 9.10 -18.87 13.46
C LEU A 107 9.57 -19.18 14.87
N ALA A 108 9.45 -18.23 15.80
CA ALA A 108 9.88 -18.40 17.19
C ALA A 108 8.76 -18.81 18.15
N GLY A 109 7.50 -18.85 17.72
CA GLY A 109 6.35 -19.24 18.53
C GLY A 109 5.99 -18.28 19.67
N VAL A 110 6.48 -17.03 19.64
CA VAL A 110 6.29 -16.03 20.68
C VAL A 110 4.96 -15.31 20.48
N GLY A 111 4.08 -15.30 21.47
CA GLY A 111 2.87 -14.46 21.45
C GLY A 111 1.77 -14.92 20.50
N SER A 112 1.54 -16.23 20.40
CA SER A 112 0.50 -16.84 19.53
C SER A 112 -0.91 -16.28 19.69
N SER A 113 -1.24 -15.69 20.86
CA SER A 113 -2.54 -15.08 21.15
C SER A 113 -2.84 -13.78 20.39
N ILE A 114 -1.80 -13.07 19.89
CA ILE A 114 -1.96 -11.78 19.17
C ILE A 114 -2.31 -12.00 17.70
N GLY A 115 -1.99 -13.17 17.17
CA GLY A 115 -2.16 -13.50 15.76
C GLY A 115 -1.16 -12.79 14.84
N ILE A 116 -1.07 -13.27 13.60
CA ILE A 116 -0.10 -12.80 12.60
C ILE A 116 -0.30 -11.32 12.27
N ALA A 117 -1.54 -10.91 12.00
CA ALA A 117 -1.85 -9.53 11.64
C ALA A 117 -1.57 -8.53 12.77
N GLY A 118 -1.89 -8.90 14.03
CA GLY A 118 -1.59 -8.07 15.19
C GLY A 118 -0.08 -7.91 15.41
N ALA A 119 0.69 -8.99 15.27
CA ALA A 119 2.14 -8.97 15.40
C ALA A 119 2.81 -8.13 14.29
N ALA A 120 2.33 -8.26 13.04
CA ALA A 120 2.79 -7.44 11.93
C ALA A 120 2.51 -5.95 12.16
N TRP A 121 1.31 -5.62 12.63
CA TRP A 121 0.92 -4.23 12.91
C TRP A 121 1.76 -3.62 14.04
N LEU A 122 1.96 -4.37 15.12
CA LEU A 122 2.83 -3.94 16.24
C LEU A 122 4.27 -3.75 15.78
N GLY A 123 4.83 -4.68 14.99
CA GLY A 123 6.17 -4.56 14.44
C GLY A 123 6.34 -3.31 13.57
N ALA A 124 5.38 -3.02 12.70
CA ALA A 124 5.35 -1.79 11.90
C ALA A 124 5.27 -0.53 12.77
N ALA A 125 4.41 -0.55 13.82
CA ALA A 125 4.24 0.57 14.73
C ALA A 125 5.51 0.85 15.57
N ILE A 126 6.21 -0.19 16.03
CA ILE A 126 7.48 -0.05 16.77
C ILE A 126 8.53 0.63 15.88
N VAL A 127 8.68 0.19 14.64
CA VAL A 127 9.63 0.81 13.71
C VAL A 127 9.27 2.27 13.46
N LEU A 128 7.97 2.61 13.30
CA LEU A 128 7.54 4.01 13.19
C LEU A 128 7.99 4.83 14.41
N VAL A 129 7.73 4.32 15.63
CA VAL A 129 8.11 5.03 16.86
C VAL A 129 9.61 5.26 16.93
N VAL A 130 10.42 4.25 16.58
CA VAL A 130 11.88 4.37 16.53
C VAL A 130 12.31 5.42 15.50
N ILE A 131 11.82 5.34 14.27
CA ILE A 131 12.15 6.31 13.22
C ILE A 131 11.67 7.72 13.57
N ALA A 132 10.49 7.87 14.16
CA ALA A 132 9.99 9.16 14.60
C ALA A 132 10.84 9.76 15.74
N ALA A 133 11.22 8.94 16.73
CA ALA A 133 12.08 9.36 17.84
C ALA A 133 13.46 9.79 17.37
N VAL A 134 14.08 9.02 16.49
CA VAL A 134 15.37 9.35 15.88
C VAL A 134 15.25 10.56 14.95
N GLY A 135 14.23 10.60 14.13
CA GLY A 135 13.94 11.69 13.19
C GLY A 135 13.69 13.04 13.87
N HIS A 136 13.24 13.03 15.12
CA HIS A 136 13.08 14.25 15.93
C HIS A 136 14.41 14.98 16.19
N ARG A 137 15.53 14.22 16.23
CA ARG A 137 16.87 14.74 16.50
C ARG A 137 17.64 15.08 15.21
N ILE A 138 17.20 14.56 14.07
CA ILE A 138 17.88 14.66 12.78
C ILE A 138 17.19 15.71 11.92
N LYS A 139 17.93 16.73 11.49
CA LYS A 139 17.43 17.78 10.62
C LYS A 139 17.35 17.33 9.17
N ASP A 140 18.36 16.60 8.69
CA ASP A 140 18.46 16.17 7.30
C ASP A 140 17.55 14.94 7.04
N ILE A 141 16.61 15.11 6.12
CA ILE A 141 15.66 14.06 5.75
C ILE A 141 16.34 12.87 5.05
N MET A 142 17.47 13.10 4.35
CA MET A 142 18.21 12.02 3.68
C MET A 142 18.87 11.08 4.69
N VAL A 143 19.34 11.61 5.81
CA VAL A 143 19.88 10.78 6.90
C VAL A 143 18.80 9.89 7.49
N ILE A 144 17.56 10.38 7.62
CA ILE A 144 16.42 9.56 8.09
C ILE A 144 16.12 8.43 7.10
N LEU A 145 16.17 8.70 5.79
CA LEU A 145 16.01 7.69 4.75
C LEU A 145 17.07 6.59 4.85
N ILE A 146 18.34 6.98 4.98
CA ILE A 146 19.46 6.03 5.13
C ILE A 146 19.28 5.18 6.39
N LEU A 147 18.95 5.80 7.52
CA LEU A 147 18.67 5.09 8.76
C LEU A 147 17.52 4.09 8.62
N GLY A 148 16.43 4.46 7.95
CA GLY A 148 15.34 3.54 7.66
C GLY A 148 15.81 2.31 6.88
N MET A 149 16.65 2.48 5.87
CA MET A 149 17.25 1.37 5.11
C MET A 149 18.19 0.52 5.96
N MET A 150 19.01 1.14 6.81
CA MET A 150 19.92 0.41 7.73
C MET A 150 19.13 -0.40 8.77
N PHE A 151 18.07 0.17 9.37
CA PHE A 151 17.19 -0.56 10.27
C PHE A 151 16.51 -1.74 9.55
N SER A 152 16.06 -1.53 8.32
CA SER A 152 15.48 -2.61 7.50
C SER A 152 16.45 -3.76 7.29
N SER A 153 17.71 -3.44 6.99
CA SER A 153 18.77 -4.44 6.80
C SER A 153 19.09 -5.19 8.10
N GLY A 154 19.19 -4.48 9.23
CA GLY A 154 19.44 -5.08 10.54
C GLY A 154 18.29 -6.00 10.97
N ILE A 155 17.05 -5.55 10.81
CA ILE A 155 15.85 -6.38 11.08
C ILE A 155 15.83 -7.59 10.15
N GLY A 156 16.17 -7.41 8.86
CA GLY A 156 16.25 -8.49 7.88
C GLY A 156 17.25 -9.58 8.32
N ALA A 157 18.40 -9.20 8.86
CA ALA A 157 19.39 -10.16 9.38
C ALA A 157 18.81 -10.98 10.57
N ILE A 158 18.08 -10.34 11.48
CA ILE A 158 17.40 -11.05 12.58
C ILE A 158 16.38 -12.05 12.03
N VAL A 159 15.55 -11.61 11.08
CA VAL A 159 14.54 -12.48 10.44
C VAL A 159 15.20 -13.67 9.75
N GLN A 160 16.35 -13.48 9.07
CA GLN A 160 17.11 -14.57 8.44
C GLN A 160 17.62 -15.58 9.47
N ILE A 161 18.10 -15.13 10.64
CA ILE A 161 18.49 -16.03 11.72
C ILE A 161 17.30 -16.86 12.20
N LEU A 162 16.13 -16.23 12.40
CA LEU A 162 14.90 -16.93 12.80
C LEU A 162 14.46 -17.95 11.74
N GLN A 163 14.56 -17.62 10.46
CA GLN A 163 14.28 -18.55 9.37
C GLN A 163 15.22 -19.75 9.36
N TYR A 164 16.51 -19.53 9.65
CA TYR A 164 17.52 -20.59 9.66
C TYR A 164 17.28 -21.62 10.75
N VAL A 165 16.80 -21.21 11.92
CA VAL A 165 16.56 -22.10 13.08
C VAL A 165 15.12 -22.63 13.12
N ALA A 166 14.22 -22.15 12.26
CA ALA A 166 12.82 -22.56 12.22
C ALA A 166 12.63 -23.97 11.65
N ASN A 167 11.53 -24.62 12.02
CA ASN A 167 11.10 -25.85 11.36
C ASN A 167 10.49 -25.56 9.97
N ASP A 168 10.42 -26.59 9.11
CA ASP A 168 9.99 -26.48 7.73
C ASP A 168 8.55 -25.94 7.59
N GLU A 169 7.64 -26.32 8.48
CA GLU A 169 6.24 -25.91 8.46
C GLU A 169 6.10 -24.40 8.75
N SER A 170 6.74 -23.93 9.82
CA SER A 170 6.77 -22.50 10.18
C SER A 170 7.46 -21.66 9.11
N LEU A 171 8.57 -22.16 8.56
CA LEU A 171 9.28 -21.51 7.47
C LEU A 171 8.38 -21.35 6.24
N LYS A 172 7.68 -22.43 5.84
CA LYS A 172 6.74 -22.39 4.72
C LYS A 172 5.62 -21.38 4.96
N MET A 173 5.04 -21.35 6.17
CA MET A 173 3.98 -20.39 6.54
C MET A 173 4.48 -18.94 6.44
N PHE A 174 5.68 -18.66 6.94
CA PHE A 174 6.30 -17.33 6.85
C PHE A 174 6.56 -16.92 5.40
N VAL A 175 7.12 -17.81 4.58
CA VAL A 175 7.39 -17.56 3.15
C VAL A 175 6.09 -17.26 2.40
N VAL A 176 5.03 -18.04 2.61
CA VAL A 176 3.70 -17.80 2.00
C VAL A 176 3.17 -16.42 2.41
N TRP A 177 3.30 -16.04 3.69
CA TRP A 177 2.89 -14.72 4.15
C TRP A 177 3.66 -13.59 3.42
N THR A 178 4.98 -13.76 3.18
CA THR A 178 5.79 -12.75 2.46
C THR A 178 5.41 -12.59 0.99
N MET A 179 4.71 -13.56 0.40
CA MET A 179 4.21 -13.48 -0.98
C MET A 179 3.00 -12.55 -1.12
N GLY A 180 2.37 -12.19 0.00
CA GLY A 180 1.19 -11.34 0.04
C GLY A 180 -0.08 -12.04 -0.43
N SER A 181 -1.18 -11.72 0.21
CA SER A 181 -2.51 -12.24 -0.15
C SER A 181 -3.59 -11.21 0.18
N LEU A 182 -4.51 -11.00 -0.75
CA LEU A 182 -5.70 -10.17 -0.53
C LEU A 182 -6.89 -10.99 -0.04
N GLY A 183 -6.80 -12.33 -0.13
CA GLY A 183 -7.88 -13.26 0.18
C GLY A 183 -7.92 -13.73 1.63
N ASP A 184 -6.87 -13.48 2.41
CA ASP A 184 -6.75 -13.98 3.79
C ASP A 184 -7.43 -13.07 4.82
N VAL A 185 -7.95 -11.91 4.38
CA VAL A 185 -8.63 -10.95 5.23
C VAL A 185 -10.05 -11.41 5.51
N THR A 186 -10.39 -11.56 6.78
CA THR A 186 -11.72 -11.93 7.23
C THR A 186 -12.64 -10.72 7.37
N PHE A 187 -13.97 -10.94 7.40
CA PHE A 187 -14.94 -9.87 7.61
C PHE A 187 -14.67 -9.08 8.91
N ASN A 188 -14.31 -9.76 9.99
CA ASN A 188 -14.01 -9.10 11.28
C ASN A 188 -12.75 -8.21 11.20
N GLN A 189 -11.78 -8.59 10.38
CA GLN A 189 -10.56 -7.80 10.17
C GLN A 189 -10.82 -6.53 9.36
N LEU A 190 -11.85 -6.50 8.50
CA LEU A 190 -12.27 -5.29 7.81
C LEU A 190 -12.67 -4.17 8.78
N ALA A 191 -13.21 -4.51 9.95
CA ALA A 191 -13.57 -3.53 11.00
C ALA A 191 -12.36 -2.75 11.54
N VAL A 192 -11.16 -3.29 11.40
CA VAL A 192 -9.90 -2.61 11.76
C VAL A 192 -9.24 -2.01 10.52
N LEU A 193 -9.20 -2.75 9.41
CA LEU A 193 -8.56 -2.35 8.17
C LEU A 193 -9.18 -1.08 7.58
N ILE A 194 -10.51 -1.02 7.46
CA ILE A 194 -11.22 0.12 6.86
C ILE A 194 -10.98 1.42 7.63
N PRO A 195 -11.22 1.49 8.97
CA PRO A 195 -10.98 2.71 9.72
C PRO A 195 -9.51 3.16 9.72
N SER A 196 -8.57 2.21 9.77
CA SER A 196 -7.13 2.51 9.74
C SER A 196 -6.72 3.15 8.41
N ILE A 197 -7.14 2.58 7.28
CA ILE A 197 -6.88 3.15 5.96
C ILE A 197 -7.61 4.47 5.78
N ALA A 198 -8.87 4.58 6.19
CA ALA A 198 -9.63 5.83 6.11
C ALA A 198 -8.95 6.95 6.90
N THR A 199 -8.48 6.67 8.12
CA THR A 199 -7.72 7.64 8.93
C THR A 199 -6.41 8.02 8.25
N GLY A 200 -5.68 7.06 7.68
CA GLY A 200 -4.46 7.33 6.92
C GLY A 200 -4.71 8.21 5.70
N LEU A 201 -5.79 7.97 4.94
CA LEU A 201 -6.18 8.79 3.80
C LEU A 201 -6.65 10.19 4.23
N LEU A 202 -7.37 10.33 5.33
CA LEU A 202 -7.73 11.63 5.90
C LEU A 202 -6.50 12.43 6.28
N LEU A 203 -5.51 11.80 6.91
CA LEU A 203 -4.22 12.45 7.19
C LEU A 203 -3.50 12.85 5.88
N ALA A 204 -3.58 12.02 4.83
CA ALA A 204 -3.02 12.38 3.54
C ALA A 204 -3.67 13.62 2.94
N VAL A 205 -4.99 13.80 3.09
CA VAL A 205 -5.70 15.01 2.67
C VAL A 205 -5.26 16.23 3.49
N VAL A 206 -5.13 16.08 4.82
CA VAL A 206 -4.64 17.17 5.69
C VAL A 206 -3.21 17.58 5.33
N THR A 207 -2.39 16.65 4.86
CA THR A 207 -0.99 16.92 4.48
C THR A 207 -0.80 17.43 3.05
N ILE A 208 -1.86 17.65 2.27
CA ILE A 208 -1.77 18.20 0.89
C ILE A 208 -1.01 19.54 0.86
N LYS A 209 -1.33 20.47 1.75
CA LYS A 209 -0.65 21.78 1.81
C LYS A 209 0.83 21.63 2.18
N PRO A 210 1.20 20.94 3.25
CA PRO A 210 2.60 20.57 3.53
C PRO A 210 3.33 19.94 2.35
N LEU A 211 2.73 18.96 1.67
CA LEU A 211 3.34 18.27 0.52
C LEU A 211 3.61 19.24 -0.63
N ASN A 212 2.69 20.15 -0.93
CA ASN A 212 2.89 21.14 -1.99
C ASN A 212 4.02 22.12 -1.65
N LEU A 213 4.20 22.51 -0.40
CA LEU A 213 5.31 23.37 0.03
C LEU A 213 6.65 22.62 -0.01
N LEU A 214 6.66 21.32 0.37
CA LEU A 214 7.86 20.48 0.35
C LEU A 214 8.40 20.20 -1.07
N LEU A 215 7.59 20.37 -2.13
CA LEU A 215 8.08 20.29 -3.51
C LEU A 215 9.21 21.29 -3.80
N PHE A 216 9.16 22.47 -3.17
CA PHE A 216 10.17 23.54 -3.34
C PHE A 216 11.38 23.35 -2.42
N GLY A 217 11.37 22.36 -1.53
CA GLY A 217 12.40 22.08 -0.54
C GLY A 217 12.04 22.54 0.86
N GLU A 218 12.69 21.93 1.86
CA GLU A 218 12.39 22.21 3.27
C GLU A 218 12.73 23.64 3.68
N GLU A 219 13.85 24.17 3.21
CA GLU A 219 14.27 25.55 3.51
C GLU A 219 13.22 26.57 3.05
N TYR A 220 12.74 26.41 1.82
CA TYR A 220 11.67 27.25 1.29
C TYR A 220 10.36 27.04 2.06
N ALA A 221 9.99 25.82 2.39
CA ALA A 221 8.79 25.53 3.14
C ALA A 221 8.79 26.18 4.54
N VAL A 222 9.95 26.24 5.19
CA VAL A 222 10.12 26.94 6.48
C VAL A 222 9.89 28.46 6.34
N THR A 223 10.42 29.09 5.29
CA THR A 223 10.18 30.53 5.05
C THR A 223 8.71 30.84 4.81
N MET A 224 7.95 29.86 4.27
CA MET A 224 6.50 29.95 4.09
C MET A 224 5.70 29.56 5.34
N GLY A 225 6.37 29.41 6.50
CA GLY A 225 5.74 29.15 7.80
C GLY A 225 5.38 27.67 8.05
N LEU A 226 5.93 26.71 7.28
CA LEU A 226 5.67 25.30 7.52
C LEU A 226 6.45 24.78 8.73
N ASN A 227 5.74 24.17 9.67
CA ASN A 227 6.38 23.40 10.74
C ASN A 227 6.81 22.03 10.21
N ILE A 228 8.09 21.90 9.84
CA ILE A 228 8.66 20.67 9.25
C ILE A 228 8.49 19.45 10.18
N ARG A 229 8.76 19.60 11.49
CA ARG A 229 8.66 18.48 12.44
C ARG A 229 7.25 17.92 12.49
N ARG A 230 6.24 18.80 12.62
CA ARG A 230 4.83 18.39 12.63
C ARG A 230 4.43 17.74 11.30
N SER A 231 4.85 18.31 10.19
CA SER A 231 4.54 17.80 8.85
C SER A 231 5.16 16.42 8.62
N ARG A 232 6.45 16.24 8.96
CA ARG A 232 7.11 14.92 8.89
C ARG A 232 6.40 13.88 9.77
N GLY A 233 6.05 14.24 11.02
CA GLY A 233 5.32 13.35 11.93
C GLY A 233 3.98 12.91 11.37
N LEU A 234 3.18 13.82 10.80
CA LEU A 234 1.90 13.52 10.18
C LEU A 234 2.06 12.63 8.94
N LEU A 235 3.08 12.89 8.11
CA LEU A 235 3.37 12.08 6.93
C LEU A 235 3.82 10.65 7.30
N PHE A 236 4.69 10.52 8.30
CA PHE A 236 5.12 9.21 8.80
C PHE A 236 3.93 8.43 9.40
N LEU A 237 3.09 9.08 10.20
CA LEU A 237 1.89 8.46 10.77
C LEU A 237 0.92 8.02 9.67
N SER A 238 0.62 8.90 8.70
CA SER A 238 -0.23 8.58 7.56
C SER A 238 0.31 7.39 6.78
N THR A 239 1.59 7.41 6.40
CA THR A 239 2.23 6.32 5.65
C THR A 239 2.21 5.00 6.41
N THR A 240 2.46 5.03 7.73
CA THR A 240 2.43 3.81 8.54
C THR A 240 1.03 3.26 8.70
N LEU A 241 0.02 4.11 8.90
CA LEU A 241 -1.37 3.68 8.91
C LEU A 241 -1.78 3.07 7.54
N LEU A 242 -1.34 3.65 6.45
CA LEU A 242 -1.67 3.17 5.11
C LEU A 242 -0.89 1.88 4.78
N ALA A 243 0.44 1.95 4.71
CA ALA A 243 1.28 0.83 4.29
C ALA A 243 1.42 -0.24 5.38
N GLY A 244 1.49 0.14 6.65
CA GLY A 244 1.59 -0.79 7.78
C GLY A 244 0.33 -1.63 7.93
N THR A 245 -0.86 -1.02 7.81
CA THR A 245 -2.13 -1.77 7.86
C THR A 245 -2.25 -2.75 6.69
N VAL A 246 -1.96 -2.31 5.46
CA VAL A 246 -1.98 -3.22 4.31
C VAL A 246 -1.01 -4.37 4.52
N THR A 247 0.23 -4.10 4.95
CA THR A 247 1.22 -5.15 5.21
C THR A 247 0.80 -6.11 6.31
N ALA A 248 0.15 -5.62 7.37
CA ALA A 248 -0.29 -6.45 8.47
C ALA A 248 -1.38 -7.46 8.08
N PHE A 249 -2.32 -7.05 7.24
CA PHE A 249 -3.45 -7.90 6.85
C PHE A 249 -3.24 -8.66 5.55
N CYS A 250 -2.48 -8.10 4.62
CA CYS A 250 -2.28 -8.65 3.27
C CYS A 250 -0.86 -9.15 3.01
N GLY A 251 0.05 -9.03 3.99
CA GLY A 251 1.48 -9.20 3.73
C GLY A 251 2.09 -8.04 2.94
N PRO A 252 3.40 -8.06 2.69
CA PRO A 252 4.08 -7.02 1.93
C PRO A 252 3.67 -7.06 0.46
N ILE A 253 3.16 -5.94 -0.07
CA ILE A 253 2.82 -5.77 -1.50
C ILE A 253 3.72 -4.67 -2.06
N GLY A 254 4.65 -5.06 -2.91
CA GLY A 254 5.64 -4.16 -3.51
C GLY A 254 5.12 -3.41 -4.74
N PHE A 255 5.92 -2.45 -5.20
CA PHE A 255 5.83 -1.73 -6.47
C PHE A 255 4.62 -0.82 -6.69
N ILE A 256 3.43 -1.15 -6.19
CA ILE A 256 2.22 -0.32 -6.36
C ILE A 256 2.46 1.10 -5.82
N GLY A 257 2.97 1.22 -4.59
CA GLY A 257 3.27 2.51 -3.98
C GLY A 257 4.42 3.27 -4.66
N LEU A 258 5.27 2.58 -5.39
CA LEU A 258 6.37 3.20 -6.11
C LEU A 258 5.96 3.62 -7.52
N ALA A 259 5.25 2.78 -8.25
CA ALA A 259 4.90 2.99 -9.65
C ALA A 259 3.70 3.95 -9.85
N MET A 260 2.64 3.81 -9.02
CA MET A 260 1.38 4.54 -9.25
C MET A 260 1.48 6.06 -9.10
N PRO A 261 2.25 6.65 -8.19
CA PRO A 261 2.44 8.10 -8.17
C PRO A 261 3.04 8.63 -9.47
N HIS A 262 3.93 7.89 -10.11
CA HIS A 262 4.51 8.25 -11.40
C HIS A 262 3.48 8.20 -12.53
N VAL A 263 2.73 7.11 -12.61
CA VAL A 263 1.63 6.97 -13.58
C VAL A 263 0.64 8.13 -13.43
N THR A 264 0.27 8.47 -12.20
CA THR A 264 -0.66 9.56 -11.91
C THR A 264 -0.11 10.92 -12.35
N ARG A 265 1.16 11.24 -12.02
CA ARG A 265 1.81 12.50 -12.48
C ARG A 265 1.83 12.60 -13.98
N MET A 266 2.10 11.52 -14.70
CA MET A 266 2.11 11.50 -16.16
C MET A 266 0.73 11.68 -16.76
N LEU A 267 -0.27 11.04 -16.19
CA LEU A 267 -1.64 11.07 -16.65
C LEU A 267 -2.23 12.48 -16.52
N PHE A 268 -2.10 13.06 -15.33
CA PHE A 268 -2.63 14.39 -15.01
C PHE A 268 -1.71 15.52 -15.45
N ARG A 269 -0.42 15.27 -15.71
CA ARG A 269 0.60 16.28 -16.01
C ARG A 269 0.56 17.44 -15.02
N ASN A 270 0.47 17.11 -13.75
CA ASN A 270 0.31 18.07 -12.66
C ASN A 270 1.18 17.63 -11.47
N SER A 271 1.68 18.61 -10.71
CA SER A 271 2.44 18.38 -9.48
C SER A 271 1.65 18.76 -8.20
N ASP A 272 0.47 19.39 -8.35
CA ASP A 272 -0.36 19.78 -7.20
C ASP A 272 -0.98 18.53 -6.54
N HIS A 273 -0.70 18.34 -5.26
CA HIS A 273 -1.22 17.22 -4.48
C HIS A 273 -2.75 17.24 -4.31
N ARG A 274 -3.42 18.37 -4.54
CA ARG A 274 -4.89 18.44 -4.62
C ARG A 274 -5.44 17.57 -5.77
N VAL A 275 -4.66 17.42 -6.83
CA VAL A 275 -4.99 16.58 -7.98
C VAL A 275 -4.35 15.21 -7.83
N LEU A 276 -3.08 15.17 -7.37
CA LEU A 276 -2.33 13.92 -7.29
C LEU A 276 -2.87 12.95 -6.22
N VAL A 277 -3.28 13.42 -5.04
CA VAL A 277 -3.78 12.53 -3.99
C VAL A 277 -5.02 11.76 -4.47
N PRO A 278 -6.13 12.40 -4.90
CA PRO A 278 -7.29 11.65 -5.37
C PRO A 278 -7.01 10.89 -6.67
N GLY A 279 -6.17 11.41 -7.57
CA GLY A 279 -5.75 10.70 -8.77
C GLY A 279 -4.97 9.41 -8.45
N THR A 280 -4.10 9.46 -7.44
CA THR A 280 -3.31 8.31 -7.00
C THR A 280 -4.18 7.27 -6.27
N VAL A 281 -5.20 7.70 -5.51
CA VAL A 281 -6.20 6.80 -4.93
C VAL A 281 -6.86 5.95 -6.03
N LEU A 282 -7.39 6.60 -7.07
CA LEU A 282 -8.10 5.91 -8.14
C LEU A 282 -7.17 5.04 -8.99
N SER A 283 -6.01 5.56 -9.39
CA SER A 283 -5.05 4.79 -10.20
C SER A 283 -4.49 3.59 -9.45
N GLY A 284 -4.18 3.75 -8.16
CA GLY A 284 -3.70 2.66 -7.31
C GLY A 284 -4.75 1.58 -7.09
N ALA A 285 -5.99 1.98 -6.78
CA ALA A 285 -7.12 1.07 -6.65
C ALA A 285 -7.37 0.28 -7.95
N SER A 286 -7.40 0.96 -9.10
CA SER A 286 -7.60 0.32 -10.41
C SER A 286 -6.52 -0.70 -10.72
N VAL A 287 -5.24 -0.34 -10.51
CA VAL A 287 -4.14 -1.24 -10.87
C VAL A 287 -4.07 -2.43 -9.90
N LEU A 288 -4.35 -2.26 -8.62
CA LEU A 288 -4.34 -3.42 -7.71
C LEU A 288 -5.53 -4.35 -7.95
N LEU A 289 -6.71 -3.84 -8.30
CA LEU A 289 -7.83 -4.66 -8.79
C LEU A 289 -7.45 -5.43 -10.06
N LEU A 290 -6.78 -4.80 -11.01
CA LEU A 290 -6.27 -5.48 -12.20
C LEU A 290 -5.26 -6.58 -11.85
N CYS A 291 -4.33 -6.30 -10.91
CA CYS A 291 -3.38 -7.29 -10.41
C CYS A 291 -4.10 -8.47 -9.73
N ASP A 292 -5.18 -8.21 -8.98
CA ASP A 292 -5.97 -9.27 -8.35
C ASP A 292 -6.70 -10.14 -9.38
N LEU A 293 -7.27 -9.54 -10.42
CA LEU A 293 -7.84 -10.28 -11.54
C LEU A 293 -6.83 -11.21 -12.20
N VAL A 294 -5.62 -10.72 -12.48
CA VAL A 294 -4.53 -11.53 -13.04
C VAL A 294 -4.12 -12.62 -12.05
N SER A 295 -4.02 -12.31 -10.75
CA SER A 295 -3.73 -13.27 -9.68
C SER A 295 -4.76 -14.41 -9.65
N LYS A 296 -6.04 -14.11 -9.79
CA LYS A 296 -7.12 -15.09 -9.80
C LYS A 296 -7.07 -16.00 -11.04
N LEU A 297 -6.75 -15.45 -12.21
CA LEU A 297 -6.71 -16.19 -13.47
C LEU A 297 -5.54 -17.17 -13.54
N PHE A 298 -4.38 -16.78 -13.00
CA PHE A 298 -3.15 -17.58 -13.07
C PHE A 298 -2.78 -18.26 -11.75
N THR A 299 -3.57 -18.08 -10.68
CA THR A 299 -3.29 -18.58 -9.33
C THR A 299 -1.90 -18.22 -8.82
N LEU A 300 -1.44 -16.99 -9.11
CA LEU A 300 -0.12 -16.48 -8.74
C LEU A 300 -0.20 -15.56 -7.51
N PRO A 301 0.87 -15.49 -6.70
CA PRO A 301 0.94 -14.55 -5.58
C PRO A 301 0.84 -13.11 -6.05
N ILE A 302 0.09 -12.27 -5.30
CA ILE A 302 -0.16 -10.88 -5.69
C ILE A 302 1.12 -10.05 -5.77
N ASN A 303 2.09 -10.27 -4.88
CA ASN A 303 3.35 -9.53 -4.87
C ASN A 303 4.19 -9.81 -6.13
N ALA A 304 4.15 -11.02 -6.68
CA ALA A 304 4.83 -11.35 -7.93
C ALA A 304 4.23 -10.58 -9.12
N ILE A 305 2.89 -10.49 -9.18
CA ILE A 305 2.19 -9.78 -10.26
C ILE A 305 2.43 -8.27 -10.17
N THR A 306 2.33 -7.70 -8.96
CA THR A 306 2.60 -6.27 -8.77
C THR A 306 4.05 -5.90 -9.09
N ALA A 307 5.01 -6.81 -8.84
CA ALA A 307 6.40 -6.63 -9.22
C ALA A 307 6.58 -6.67 -10.75
N LEU A 308 6.00 -7.67 -11.41
CA LEU A 308 6.09 -7.82 -12.88
C LEU A 308 5.48 -6.62 -13.63
N LEU A 309 4.41 -6.04 -13.11
CA LEU A 309 3.78 -4.85 -13.70
C LEU A 309 4.49 -3.55 -13.28
N GLY A 310 4.96 -3.47 -12.05
CA GLY A 310 5.55 -2.25 -11.50
C GLY A 310 6.99 -2.00 -11.95
N ILE A 311 7.82 -3.04 -12.07
CA ILE A 311 9.23 -2.91 -12.47
C ILE A 311 9.39 -2.22 -13.83
N PRO A 312 8.70 -2.62 -14.91
CA PRO A 312 8.81 -1.95 -16.21
C PRO A 312 8.44 -0.46 -16.15
N ILE A 313 7.41 -0.11 -15.36
CA ILE A 313 6.97 1.29 -15.18
C ILE A 313 8.09 2.10 -14.51
N VAL A 314 8.68 1.57 -13.44
CA VAL A 314 9.74 2.25 -12.71
C VAL A 314 11.00 2.41 -13.56
N VAL A 315 11.42 1.35 -14.25
CA VAL A 315 12.57 1.39 -15.17
C VAL A 315 12.35 2.45 -16.25
N TRP A 316 11.18 2.47 -16.87
CA TRP A 316 10.85 3.45 -17.88
C TRP A 316 10.87 4.89 -17.36
N VAL A 317 10.34 5.13 -16.16
CA VAL A 317 10.39 6.46 -15.50
C VAL A 317 11.82 6.90 -15.24
N VAL A 318 12.68 6.00 -14.75
CA VAL A 318 14.09 6.31 -14.46
C VAL A 318 14.84 6.66 -15.75
N LEU A 319 14.64 5.87 -16.80
CA LEU A 319 15.30 6.11 -18.11
C LEU A 319 14.86 7.42 -18.74
N ARG A 320 13.57 7.75 -18.65
CA ARG A 320 13.03 8.99 -19.19
C ARG A 320 13.55 10.24 -18.45
N ASN A 321 13.73 10.17 -17.14
CA ASN A 321 14.28 11.31 -16.38
C ASN A 321 15.75 11.57 -16.66
N LYS A 322 16.54 10.58 -17.07
CA LYS A 322 17.94 10.76 -17.49
C LYS A 322 18.08 11.55 -18.79
N SER A 323 17.09 11.53 -19.68
CA SER A 323 17.11 12.28 -20.94
C SER A 323 16.85 13.78 -20.78
N VAL A 324 16.52 14.27 -19.58
CA VAL A 324 16.27 15.68 -19.28
C VAL A 324 17.49 16.34 -18.60
N THR A 325 18.47 15.54 -18.15
CA THR A 325 19.69 15.99 -17.45
C THR A 325 20.96 15.83 -18.31
N ALA A 326 20.84 15.42 -19.55
CA ALA A 326 21.87 15.45 -20.60
C ALA A 326 21.52 16.52 -21.63
#